data_3515ec65955105dcbab403724b946c1a
#
_entry.id   3515ec65955105dcbab403724b946c1a
#
_cell.length_a   1.000
_cell.length_b   1.000
_cell.length_c   1.000
_cell.angle_alpha   90.00
_cell.angle_beta   90.00
_cell.angle_gamma   90.00
#
_symmetry.space_group_name_H-M   'P 1'
#
loop_
_entity.id
_entity.type
_entity.pdbx_description
1 polymer ?
#
loop_
_entity_poly.entity_id
_entity_poly.type
_entity_poly.pdbx_seq_one_letter_code
_entity_poly.pdbx_strand_id
1 'polypeptide(L)'
;MKKIYSLLFLLTALTTLSSCTNEVDDVFDKSSAERIEETIKSYKDILVAAPNGWRMAYKTADKYGGYNVLCKFNADNTVDVANEKGDQTNGTHYQVMQSQGVLLSFDEYNQAIHRFSDPVAEVGKNGLGYEGDFEFRVLKASADTVVLEGKKHGGRIVMTPMARDSKWTDYLKGVDNMKEAMDAPRYRLSAGGKTFDCQIAYNVLKVKKEDGNILDFPFAYTDKGLDLLQADTLAGKTISGFLYSEGEAWADKNDNSVQLAPVYPPLSEAFVTGNWTLSLSKSSTAVAGLWKAIADLNAKNGYPVVYAYFGTDTEFGPNFGLSLMLDNLVGQINIGYTLVDAETITFTGKTGGVEYGNAFYSQLAWKNALTTLMPGNEPGTYKIKANATKNPTEMTLTNTTNDNIVMVFDKGQILNPFN
;
A
#
# COMPACT_ATOMS: atom_id res chain seq x y z
N MET A 1 59.00 -28.48 64.67
CA MET A 1 58.69 -28.24 63.28
C MET A 1 57.19 -28.07 62.96
N LYS A 2 56.29 -28.87 63.52
CA LYS A 2 54.84 -28.77 63.27
C LYS A 2 54.18 -27.41 63.67
N LYS A 3 54.68 -26.76 64.70
CA LYS A 3 54.16 -25.48 65.16
C LYS A 3 54.52 -24.25 64.19
N ILE A 4 55.65 -24.39 63.50
CA ILE A 4 56.09 -23.32 62.52
C ILE A 4 55.24 -23.34 61.23
N TYR A 5 54.88 -24.55 60.78
CA TYR A 5 54.00 -24.67 59.58
C TYR A 5 52.56 -24.20 59.87
N SER A 6 52.04 -24.41 61.11
CA SER A 6 50.75 -23.87 61.52
C SER A 6 50.71 -22.36 61.59
N LEU A 7 51.84 -21.72 62.05
CA LEU A 7 51.92 -20.29 62.09
C LEU A 7 52.07 -19.66 60.68
N LEU A 8 52.83 -20.33 59.77
CA LEU A 8 52.99 -19.93 58.39
C LEU A 8 51.64 -20.07 57.60
N PHE A 9 50.88 -21.12 57.88
CA PHE A 9 49.53 -21.30 57.23
C PHE A 9 48.53 -20.28 57.76
N LEU A 10 48.61 -19.84 58.98
CA LEU A 10 47.77 -18.82 59.55
C LEU A 10 48.13 -17.44 59.00
N LEU A 11 49.43 -17.17 58.76
CA LEU A 11 49.90 -15.92 58.22
C LEU A 11 49.53 -15.79 56.72
N THR A 12 49.60 -16.87 55.92
CA THR A 12 49.14 -16.88 54.52
C THR A 12 47.64 -16.80 54.40
N ALA A 13 46.83 -17.34 55.36
CA ALA A 13 45.39 -17.18 55.35
C ALA A 13 44.93 -15.73 55.67
N LEU A 14 45.70 -14.96 56.46
CA LEU A 14 45.37 -13.57 56.74
C LEU A 14 45.69 -12.60 55.60
N THR A 15 46.67 -12.95 54.72
CA THR A 15 46.99 -12.09 53.56
C THR A 15 46.05 -12.24 52.37
N THR A 16 45.19 -13.27 52.34
CA THR A 16 44.23 -13.47 51.28
C THR A 16 42.88 -12.75 51.52
N LEU A 17 42.68 -12.11 52.67
CA LEU A 17 41.46 -11.38 52.99
C LEU A 17 41.50 -9.88 52.70
N SER A 18 42.63 -9.36 52.17
CA SER A 18 42.81 -7.95 51.79
C SER A 18 42.76 -7.78 50.27
N SER A 19 42.01 -8.63 49.58
CA SER A 19 41.81 -8.41 48.13
C SER A 19 40.40 -7.96 47.87
N CYS A 20 40.36 -6.83 47.19
CA CYS A 20 39.19 -6.21 46.51
C CYS A 20 38.29 -5.31 47.35
N THR A 21 38.79 -4.14 47.71
CA THR A 21 38.08 -2.92 47.43
C THR A 21 38.84 -2.17 46.36
N ASN A 22 38.81 -2.65 45.12
CA ASN A 22 38.87 -1.71 44.04
C ASN A 22 37.57 -0.92 44.07
N GLU A 23 37.56 0.19 44.77
CA GLU A 23 36.65 1.29 44.40
C GLU A 23 37.08 1.68 42.97
N VAL A 24 36.41 1.04 42.01
CA VAL A 24 36.39 1.57 40.64
C VAL A 24 35.71 2.91 40.84
N ASP A 25 36.50 4.00 40.72
CA ASP A 25 35.93 5.33 40.65
C ASP A 25 34.76 5.26 39.66
N ASP A 26 33.56 5.52 40.19
CA ASP A 26 32.36 5.51 39.36
C ASP A 26 32.56 6.53 38.26
N VAL A 27 32.76 6.07 37.02
CA VAL A 27 32.96 6.92 35.83
C VAL A 27 31.78 7.85 35.63
N PHE A 28 30.70 7.64 36.40
CA PHE A 28 29.45 8.40 36.35
C PHE A 28 29.03 8.82 37.76
N ASP A 29 28.62 10.07 37.92
CA ASP A 29 28.12 10.63 39.18
C ASP A 29 26.83 9.98 39.70
N LYS A 30 26.14 9.16 38.87
CA LYS A 30 24.86 8.49 39.18
C LYS A 30 24.90 7.01 38.81
N SER A 31 24.22 6.20 39.60
CA SER A 31 24.04 4.78 39.32
C SER A 31 23.32 4.53 37.97
N SER A 32 23.50 3.34 37.38
CA SER A 32 22.79 2.98 36.15
C SER A 32 21.27 3.03 36.32
N ALA A 33 20.75 2.68 37.48
CA ALA A 33 19.31 2.73 37.79
C ALA A 33 18.78 4.16 37.77
N GLU A 34 19.45 5.08 38.48
CA GLU A 34 19.07 6.50 38.53
C GLU A 34 19.09 7.15 37.12
N ARG A 35 20.10 6.84 36.32
CA ARG A 35 20.19 7.35 34.94
C ARG A 35 19.04 6.86 34.06
N ILE A 36 18.63 5.59 34.21
CA ILE A 36 17.50 5.02 33.44
C ILE A 36 16.19 5.66 33.91
N GLU A 37 15.96 5.84 35.20
CA GLU A 37 14.77 6.49 35.74
C GLU A 37 14.65 7.96 35.25
N GLU A 38 15.74 8.71 35.25
CA GLU A 38 15.78 10.06 34.72
C GLU A 38 15.49 10.09 33.21
N THR A 39 16.01 9.11 32.46
CA THR A 39 15.76 8.99 31.02
C THR A 39 14.30 8.66 30.74
N ILE A 40 13.69 7.72 31.49
CA ILE A 40 12.26 7.39 31.39
C ILE A 40 11.40 8.61 31.64
N LYS A 41 11.70 9.35 32.72
CA LYS A 41 10.98 10.59 33.06
C LYS A 41 11.12 11.63 31.95
N SER A 42 12.34 11.87 31.48
CA SER A 42 12.62 12.81 30.39
C SER A 42 11.87 12.44 29.10
N TYR A 43 11.87 11.17 28.70
CA TYR A 43 11.16 10.71 27.50
C TYR A 43 9.65 10.84 27.64
N LYS A 44 9.10 10.53 28.83
CA LYS A 44 7.69 10.76 29.11
C LYS A 44 7.32 12.26 29.04
N ASP A 45 8.14 13.12 29.65
CA ASP A 45 7.93 14.56 29.61
C ASP A 45 7.93 15.10 28.16
N ILE A 46 8.84 14.60 27.30
CA ILE A 46 8.89 14.93 25.87
C ILE A 46 7.63 14.46 25.14
N LEU A 47 7.18 13.23 25.36
CA LEU A 47 5.97 12.71 24.70
C LEU A 47 4.73 13.52 25.03
N VAL A 48 4.58 13.92 26.31
CA VAL A 48 3.44 14.69 26.82
C VAL A 48 3.51 16.17 26.39
N ALA A 49 4.71 16.71 26.17
CA ALA A 49 4.90 18.13 25.85
C ALA A 49 4.36 18.56 24.49
N ALA A 50 4.11 17.62 23.55
CA ALA A 50 3.55 17.95 22.25
C ALA A 50 2.05 18.33 22.35
N PRO A 51 1.68 19.60 22.17
CA PRO A 51 0.33 20.07 22.52
C PRO A 51 -0.77 19.46 21.63
N ASN A 52 -0.45 19.12 20.39
CA ASN A 52 -1.34 18.46 19.46
C ASN A 52 -0.93 16.99 19.18
N GLY A 53 -0.06 16.42 20.04
CA GLY A 53 0.44 15.06 19.88
C GLY A 53 1.46 14.90 18.74
N TRP A 54 1.64 13.69 18.34
CA TRP A 54 2.70 13.23 17.41
C TRP A 54 2.11 12.55 16.21
N ARG A 55 2.69 12.80 15.04
CA ARG A 55 2.55 11.94 13.86
C ARG A 55 3.64 10.86 13.91
N MET A 56 3.24 9.64 13.98
CA MET A 56 4.10 8.46 13.86
C MET A 56 4.05 7.99 12.40
N ALA A 57 5.18 8.07 11.68
CA ALA A 57 5.35 7.37 10.42
C ALA A 57 5.57 5.88 10.75
N TYR A 58 4.47 5.17 10.97
CA TYR A 58 4.45 3.81 11.52
C TYR A 58 4.88 2.81 10.47
N LYS A 59 6.06 2.23 10.66
CA LYS A 59 6.61 1.21 9.76
C LYS A 59 6.00 -0.16 10.07
N THR A 60 5.48 -0.80 9.03
CA THR A 60 5.11 -2.21 9.00
C THR A 60 6.22 -3.04 8.35
N ALA A 61 5.96 -4.28 7.91
CA ALA A 61 6.93 -5.02 7.09
C ALA A 61 7.29 -4.21 5.83
N ASP A 62 8.53 -4.31 5.36
CA ASP A 62 9.07 -3.52 4.23
C ASP A 62 8.18 -3.59 2.98
N LYS A 63 7.59 -4.75 2.71
CA LYS A 63 6.69 -4.98 1.58
C LYS A 63 5.37 -4.21 1.62
N TYR A 64 4.98 -3.66 2.79
CA TYR A 64 3.74 -2.89 2.98
C TYR A 64 3.98 -1.40 3.24
N GLY A 65 5.23 -1.01 3.53
CA GLY A 65 5.63 0.38 3.79
C GLY A 65 5.16 0.93 5.12
N GLY A 66 4.78 2.19 5.16
CA GLY A 66 4.42 2.92 6.36
C GLY A 66 3.02 3.51 6.35
N TYR A 67 2.48 3.72 7.53
CA TYR A 67 1.13 4.26 7.75
C TYR A 67 1.17 5.40 8.76
N ASN A 68 0.22 6.31 8.69
CA ASN A 68 0.09 7.37 9.67
C ASN A 68 -0.67 6.89 10.89
N VAL A 69 -0.03 6.99 12.06
CA VAL A 69 -0.65 6.84 13.37
C VAL A 69 -0.41 8.13 14.13
N LEU A 70 -1.48 8.77 14.59
CA LEU A 70 -1.42 10.00 15.37
C LEU A 70 -1.63 9.65 16.84
N CYS A 71 -0.73 10.11 17.72
CA CYS A 71 -0.74 9.80 19.14
C CYS A 71 -0.66 11.06 19.98
N LYS A 72 -1.53 11.21 20.97
CA LYS A 72 -1.44 12.26 21.98
C LYS A 72 -1.31 11.63 23.35
N PHE A 73 -0.13 11.74 23.94
CA PHE A 73 0.20 11.21 25.26
C PHE A 73 -0.20 12.19 26.34
N ASN A 74 -0.86 11.68 27.38
CA ASN A 74 -1.30 12.45 28.54
C ASN A 74 -0.44 12.13 29.77
N ALA A 75 -0.38 13.06 30.73
CA ALA A 75 0.45 12.93 31.93
C ALA A 75 0.01 11.79 32.88
N ASP A 76 -1.26 11.40 32.79
CA ASP A 76 -1.89 10.32 33.57
C ASP A 76 -1.64 8.91 32.98
N ASN A 77 -0.71 8.75 32.03
CA ASN A 77 -0.41 7.54 31.29
C ASN A 77 -1.52 7.08 30.33
N THR A 78 -2.43 7.95 29.94
CA THR A 78 -3.37 7.65 28.88
C THR A 78 -2.87 8.20 27.54
N VAL A 79 -3.30 7.58 26.43
CA VAL A 79 -3.00 8.02 25.08
C VAL A 79 -4.25 7.99 24.21
N ASP A 80 -4.44 9.05 23.43
CA ASP A 80 -5.41 9.09 22.34
C ASP A 80 -4.69 8.71 21.04
N VAL A 81 -5.27 7.83 20.24
CA VAL A 81 -4.66 7.35 19.00
C VAL A 81 -5.69 7.38 17.88
N ALA A 82 -5.28 7.84 16.70
CA ALA A 82 -6.04 7.71 15.45
C ALA A 82 -5.10 7.25 14.32
N ASN A 83 -5.63 6.56 13.32
CA ASN A 83 -4.85 6.13 12.18
C ASN A 83 -5.53 6.44 10.84
N GLU A 84 -4.78 6.35 9.76
CA GLU A 84 -5.25 6.57 8.38
C GLU A 84 -6.18 5.47 7.83
N LYS A 85 -6.47 4.43 8.61
CA LYS A 85 -7.45 3.38 8.28
C LYS A 85 -8.82 3.66 8.88
N GLY A 86 -8.99 4.82 9.52
CA GLY A 86 -10.25 5.26 10.12
C GLY A 86 -10.47 4.81 11.55
N ASP A 87 -9.51 4.11 12.18
CA ASP A 87 -9.64 3.75 13.59
C ASP A 87 -9.27 4.94 14.49
N GLN A 88 -10.02 5.10 15.56
CA GLN A 88 -9.74 6.05 16.65
C GLN A 88 -10.07 5.41 17.99
N THR A 89 -9.14 5.49 18.93
CA THR A 89 -9.30 5.00 20.30
C THR A 89 -8.69 6.01 21.24
N ASN A 90 -9.45 6.44 22.25
CA ASN A 90 -9.03 7.48 23.19
C ASN A 90 -8.87 6.91 24.59
N GLY A 91 -7.95 7.48 25.37
CA GLY A 91 -7.79 7.23 26.79
C GLY A 91 -7.29 5.84 27.16
N THR A 92 -6.65 5.11 26.24
CA THR A 92 -6.02 3.81 26.56
C THR A 92 -4.69 4.00 27.26
N HIS A 93 -4.30 3.02 28.06
CA HIS A 93 -3.08 3.08 28.86
C HIS A 93 -1.82 2.87 28.00
N TYR A 94 -0.76 3.63 28.31
CA TYR A 94 0.59 3.41 27.80
C TYR A 94 1.63 3.49 28.92
N GLN A 95 2.78 2.86 28.71
CA GLN A 95 3.90 2.93 29.64
C GLN A 95 5.20 3.33 28.94
N VAL A 96 6.02 4.14 29.64
CA VAL A 96 7.43 4.31 29.35
C VAL A 96 8.19 3.65 30.50
N MET A 97 8.92 2.58 30.21
CA MET A 97 9.48 1.68 31.24
C MET A 97 10.87 1.21 30.89
N GLN A 98 11.58 0.66 31.90
CA GLN A 98 12.85 -0.01 31.66
C GLN A 98 12.62 -1.39 31.04
N SER A 99 13.40 -1.71 30.00
CA SER A 99 13.54 -3.03 29.42
C SER A 99 15.01 -3.19 29.00
N GLN A 100 15.30 -3.66 27.80
CA GLN A 100 16.61 -3.52 27.18
C GLN A 100 16.77 -2.07 26.65
N GLY A 101 17.02 -1.11 27.55
CA GLY A 101 16.90 0.32 27.34
C GLY A 101 15.56 0.86 27.82
N VAL A 102 15.10 1.97 27.22
CA VAL A 102 13.77 2.54 27.51
C VAL A 102 12.78 2.02 26.47
N LEU A 103 11.65 1.51 26.95
CA LEU A 103 10.56 0.95 26.15
C LEU A 103 9.32 1.85 26.27
N LEU A 104 8.71 2.20 25.13
CA LEU A 104 7.35 2.69 25.01
C LEU A 104 6.43 1.52 24.67
N SER A 105 5.44 1.25 25.52
CA SER A 105 4.47 0.16 25.35
C SER A 105 3.05 0.69 25.34
N PHE A 106 2.24 0.24 24.39
CA PHE A 106 0.79 0.39 24.37
C PHE A 106 0.21 -0.89 24.96
N ASP A 107 0.16 -0.95 26.30
CA ASP A 107 -0.11 -2.17 27.07
C ASP A 107 -1.61 -2.43 27.32
N GLU A 108 -2.48 -1.51 26.93
CA GLU A 108 -3.91 -1.72 26.80
C GLU A 108 -4.30 -1.80 25.32
N TYR A 109 -5.24 -2.71 24.99
CA TYR A 109 -5.66 -2.89 23.60
C TYR A 109 -6.22 -1.59 23.03
N ASN A 110 -5.61 -1.12 21.96
CA ASN A 110 -5.97 0.08 21.22
C ASN A 110 -6.05 -0.29 19.74
N GLN A 111 -7.26 -0.31 19.17
CA GLN A 111 -7.47 -0.75 17.80
C GLN A 111 -6.66 0.07 16.80
N ALA A 112 -6.49 1.38 17.03
CA ALA A 112 -5.80 2.25 16.09
C ALA A 112 -4.30 1.93 15.92
N ILE A 113 -3.66 1.26 16.89
CA ILE A 113 -2.27 0.80 16.78
C ILE A 113 -2.17 -0.72 16.66
N HIS A 114 -2.96 -1.49 17.42
CA HIS A 114 -2.90 -2.95 17.42
C HIS A 114 -3.35 -3.57 16.11
N ARG A 115 -4.20 -2.87 15.32
CA ARG A 115 -4.56 -3.27 13.95
C ARG A 115 -3.34 -3.67 13.10
N PHE A 116 -2.23 -2.95 13.25
CA PHE A 116 -1.02 -3.21 12.49
C PHE A 116 -0.19 -4.38 13.06
N SER A 117 -0.44 -4.82 14.28
CA SER A 117 0.19 -5.98 14.92
C SER A 117 -0.70 -7.21 14.93
N ASP A 118 -1.98 -7.06 14.63
CA ASP A 118 -2.92 -8.16 14.57
C ASP A 118 -2.61 -9.07 13.37
N PRO A 119 -2.65 -10.40 13.56
CA PRO A 119 -2.39 -11.37 12.49
C PRO A 119 -3.58 -11.54 11.53
N VAL A 120 -4.65 -10.76 11.71
CA VAL A 120 -5.85 -10.80 10.84
C VAL A 120 -5.51 -10.24 9.46
N ALA A 121 -5.88 -10.99 8.43
CA ALA A 121 -5.48 -10.68 7.05
C ALA A 121 -6.28 -9.54 6.44
N GLU A 122 -5.83 -8.31 6.64
CA GLU A 122 -6.12 -7.22 5.69
C GLU A 122 -5.13 -7.23 4.53
N VAL A 123 -3.93 -7.76 4.76
CA VAL A 123 -2.82 -7.80 3.81
C VAL A 123 -2.06 -9.13 3.92
N GLY A 124 -1.61 -9.65 2.79
CA GLY A 124 -0.77 -10.82 2.74
C GLY A 124 -1.47 -12.12 3.14
N LYS A 125 -0.72 -13.04 3.73
CA LYS A 125 -1.22 -14.36 4.14
C LYS A 125 -1.93 -14.29 5.49
N ASN A 126 -2.99 -15.06 5.66
CA ASN A 126 -3.64 -15.27 6.96
C ASN A 126 -2.61 -15.65 8.04
N GLY A 127 -2.69 -15.00 9.19
CA GLY A 127 -1.81 -15.24 10.32
C GLY A 127 -0.55 -14.36 10.37
N LEU A 128 -0.29 -13.50 9.38
CA LEU A 128 0.84 -12.56 9.39
C LEU A 128 0.39 -11.09 9.54
N GLY A 129 -0.66 -10.66 8.83
CA GLY A 129 -1.10 -9.26 8.81
C GLY A 129 -0.01 -8.30 8.36
N TYR A 130 0.00 -7.11 8.93
CA TYR A 130 1.00 -6.05 8.62
C TYR A 130 2.37 -6.27 9.24
N GLU A 131 2.52 -7.20 10.16
CA GLU A 131 3.76 -7.48 10.90
C GLU A 131 4.29 -6.24 11.65
N GLY A 132 3.41 -5.47 12.27
CA GLY A 132 3.76 -4.31 13.08
C GLY A 132 3.98 -4.63 14.54
N ASP A 133 4.43 -3.63 15.31
CA ASP A 133 4.71 -3.71 16.74
C ASP A 133 3.82 -2.77 17.55
N PHE A 134 3.56 -3.07 18.81
CA PHE A 134 2.91 -2.17 19.78
C PHE A 134 3.81 -1.88 20.99
N GLU A 135 5.02 -2.44 21.00
CA GLU A 135 6.08 -2.14 21.94
C GLU A 135 7.33 -1.66 21.19
N PHE A 136 7.92 -0.57 21.63
CA PHE A 136 8.99 0.11 20.91
C PHE A 136 10.13 0.49 21.84
N ARG A 137 11.37 0.16 21.47
CA ARG A 137 12.55 0.74 22.07
C ARG A 137 12.67 2.19 21.68
N VAL A 138 12.86 3.08 22.63
CA VAL A 138 13.10 4.50 22.36
C VAL A 138 14.60 4.70 22.13
N LEU A 139 14.96 4.94 20.87
CA LEU A 139 16.38 5.14 20.48
C LEU A 139 16.83 6.58 20.73
N LYS A 140 15.91 7.55 20.54
CA LYS A 140 16.15 8.97 20.73
C LYS A 140 14.82 9.67 21.00
N ALA A 141 14.82 10.64 21.90
CA ALA A 141 13.69 11.55 22.07
C ALA A 141 14.18 13.01 22.22
N SER A 142 13.52 13.91 21.51
CA SER A 142 13.69 15.37 21.59
C SER A 142 12.34 16.02 21.30
N ALA A 143 12.21 17.33 21.52
CA ALA A 143 11.01 18.08 21.23
C ALA A 143 10.54 18.01 19.78
N ASP A 144 11.47 17.82 18.84
CA ASP A 144 11.18 17.82 17.40
C ASP A 144 11.07 16.42 16.80
N THR A 145 11.61 15.39 17.49
CA THR A 145 11.69 14.04 16.91
C THR A 145 11.82 12.99 18.00
N VAL A 146 11.01 11.95 17.91
CA VAL A 146 11.19 10.69 18.66
C VAL A 146 11.44 9.57 17.67
N VAL A 147 12.54 8.81 17.91
CA VAL A 147 12.93 7.68 17.06
C VAL A 147 12.73 6.40 17.86
N LEU A 148 11.91 5.52 17.32
CA LEU A 148 11.54 4.24 17.90
C LEU A 148 12.04 3.09 17.05
N GLU A 149 12.19 1.94 17.68
CA GLU A 149 12.44 0.65 17.02
C GLU A 149 11.49 -0.40 17.57
N GLY A 150 10.75 -1.06 16.69
CA GLY A 150 9.84 -2.13 17.07
C GLY A 150 10.56 -3.23 17.83
N LYS A 151 9.99 -3.69 18.93
CA LYS A 151 10.62 -4.68 19.82
C LYS A 151 10.71 -6.06 19.18
N LYS A 152 9.67 -6.46 18.43
CA LYS A 152 9.56 -7.79 17.82
C LYS A 152 10.12 -7.82 16.40
N HIS A 153 9.75 -6.87 15.57
CA HIS A 153 10.07 -6.84 14.14
C HIS A 153 11.19 -5.87 13.76
N GLY A 154 11.64 -5.02 14.69
CA GLY A 154 12.79 -4.14 14.49
C GLY A 154 12.53 -2.96 13.55
N GLY A 155 11.29 -2.70 13.17
CA GLY A 155 10.92 -1.60 12.28
C GLY A 155 11.28 -0.25 12.91
N ARG A 156 12.07 0.57 12.19
CA ARG A 156 12.40 1.94 12.64
C ARG A 156 11.24 2.87 12.35
N ILE A 157 10.80 3.61 13.35
CA ILE A 157 9.68 4.53 13.31
C ILE A 157 10.17 5.91 13.74
N VAL A 158 9.74 6.95 13.03
CA VAL A 158 10.03 8.34 13.38
C VAL A 158 8.71 9.03 13.72
N MET A 159 8.67 9.66 14.90
CA MET A 159 7.56 10.51 15.31
C MET A 159 8.00 11.97 15.19
N THR A 160 7.13 12.80 14.65
CA THR A 160 7.27 14.26 14.59
C THR A 160 6.06 14.92 15.22
N PRO A 161 6.22 16.07 15.92
CA PRO A 161 5.08 16.73 16.53
C PRO A 161 4.10 17.25 15.48
N MET A 162 2.80 17.09 15.75
CA MET A 162 1.76 17.68 14.93
C MET A 162 1.74 19.19 15.12
N ALA A 163 1.51 19.94 14.03
CA ALA A 163 1.36 21.39 14.14
C ALA A 163 0.23 21.74 15.13
N ARG A 164 0.47 22.75 15.97
CA ARG A 164 -0.43 23.13 17.08
C ARG A 164 -1.88 23.34 16.64
N ASP A 165 -2.05 23.96 15.48
CA ASP A 165 -3.36 24.38 14.97
C ASP A 165 -3.96 23.41 13.95
N SER A 166 -3.27 22.26 13.67
CA SER A 166 -3.79 21.23 12.77
C SER A 166 -4.80 20.34 13.48
N LYS A 167 -5.89 20.00 12.79
CA LYS A 167 -6.82 18.97 13.25
C LYS A 167 -6.42 17.62 12.70
N TRP A 168 -6.44 16.59 13.51
CA TRP A 168 -6.15 15.21 13.11
C TRP A 168 -7.04 14.72 11.97
N THR A 169 -8.34 15.05 12.07
CA THR A 169 -9.32 14.72 11.03
C THR A 169 -8.97 15.35 9.68
N ASP A 170 -8.54 16.61 9.67
CA ASP A 170 -8.19 17.31 8.43
C ASP A 170 -6.88 16.76 7.83
N TYR A 171 -5.91 16.45 8.69
CA TYR A 171 -4.66 15.80 8.25
C TYR A 171 -4.92 14.41 7.67
N LEU A 172 -5.66 13.55 8.35
CA LEU A 172 -5.97 12.20 7.87
C LEU A 172 -6.81 12.24 6.58
N LYS A 173 -7.77 13.16 6.48
CA LYS A 173 -8.49 13.41 5.24
C LYS A 173 -7.56 13.88 4.11
N GLY A 174 -6.58 14.74 4.42
CA GLY A 174 -5.54 15.15 3.46
C GLY A 174 -4.72 13.96 2.96
N VAL A 175 -4.37 13.03 3.86
CA VAL A 175 -3.71 11.76 3.50
C VAL A 175 -4.56 10.92 2.55
N ASP A 176 -5.86 10.79 2.80
CA ASP A 176 -6.77 10.04 1.92
C ASP A 176 -6.91 10.71 0.55
N ASN A 177 -7.08 12.05 0.51
CA ASN A 177 -7.09 12.80 -0.74
C ASN A 177 -5.79 12.58 -1.53
N MET A 178 -4.66 12.45 -0.84
CA MET A 178 -3.35 12.23 -1.47
C MET A 178 -3.24 10.83 -2.06
N LYS A 179 -3.76 9.80 -1.37
CA LYS A 179 -3.84 8.44 -1.93
C LYS A 179 -4.70 8.41 -3.19
N GLU A 180 -5.83 9.12 -3.20
CA GLU A 180 -6.69 9.23 -4.37
C GLU A 180 -6.01 9.98 -5.53
N ALA A 181 -5.28 11.04 -5.24
CA ALA A 181 -4.55 11.82 -6.25
C ALA A 181 -3.35 11.07 -6.83
N MET A 182 -2.76 10.13 -6.06
CA MET A 182 -1.59 9.33 -6.43
C MET A 182 -1.99 7.91 -6.87
N ASP A 183 -3.00 7.77 -7.70
CA ASP A 183 -3.56 6.50 -8.15
C ASP A 183 -3.15 6.08 -9.57
N ALA A 184 -2.14 6.72 -10.15
CA ALA A 184 -1.66 6.36 -11.49
C ALA A 184 -1.19 4.89 -11.52
N PRO A 185 -1.51 4.14 -12.58
CA PRO A 185 -1.14 2.74 -12.70
C PRO A 185 0.36 2.51 -12.79
N ARG A 186 1.09 3.52 -13.26
CA ARG A 186 2.57 3.52 -13.39
C ARG A 186 3.13 4.90 -13.10
N TYR A 187 4.38 4.95 -12.75
CA TYR A 187 5.13 6.18 -12.53
C TYR A 187 6.48 6.12 -13.24
N ARG A 188 7.08 7.28 -13.44
CA ARG A 188 8.43 7.43 -13.98
C ARG A 188 9.25 8.30 -13.04
N LEU A 189 10.31 7.74 -12.48
CA LEU A 189 11.24 8.43 -11.59
C LEU A 189 12.43 8.91 -12.38
N SER A 190 12.68 10.21 -12.40
CA SER A 190 13.88 10.84 -12.98
C SER A 190 14.86 11.21 -11.88
N ALA A 191 16.09 10.68 -11.94
CA ALA A 191 17.16 10.97 -10.98
C ALA A 191 18.53 10.83 -11.64
N GLY A 192 19.46 11.75 -11.39
CA GLY A 192 20.84 11.68 -11.88
C GLY A 192 20.96 11.60 -13.41
N GLY A 193 20.05 12.23 -14.16
CA GLY A 193 20.00 12.16 -15.62
C GLY A 193 19.47 10.84 -16.18
N LYS A 194 19.01 9.92 -15.34
CA LYS A 194 18.38 8.63 -15.71
C LYS A 194 16.90 8.65 -15.42
N THR A 195 16.18 7.73 -16.07
CA THR A 195 14.73 7.56 -15.91
C THR A 195 14.44 6.10 -15.61
N PHE A 196 13.57 5.85 -14.62
CA PHE A 196 13.24 4.52 -14.11
C PHE A 196 11.73 4.33 -14.13
N ASP A 197 11.28 3.19 -14.62
CA ASP A 197 9.86 2.81 -14.51
C ASP A 197 9.55 2.37 -13.08
N CYS A 198 8.42 2.83 -12.56
CA CYS A 198 8.02 2.59 -11.19
C CYS A 198 6.55 2.19 -11.09
N GLN A 199 6.24 1.47 -10.00
CA GLN A 199 4.88 1.15 -9.59
C GLN A 199 4.75 1.36 -8.08
N ILE A 200 3.55 1.72 -7.62
CA ILE A 200 3.21 1.73 -6.20
C ILE A 200 2.42 0.47 -5.89
N ALA A 201 2.92 -0.31 -4.93
CA ALA A 201 2.21 -1.47 -4.39
C ALA A 201 2.17 -1.34 -2.88
N TYR A 202 0.97 -1.28 -2.29
CA TYR A 202 0.78 -0.79 -0.92
C TYR A 202 1.42 0.60 -0.76
N ASN A 203 2.18 0.82 0.31
CA ASN A 203 2.93 2.06 0.51
C ASN A 203 4.43 1.86 0.20
N VAL A 204 4.72 1.22 -0.95
CA VAL A 204 6.08 0.99 -1.45
C VAL A 204 6.17 1.44 -2.90
N LEU A 205 7.08 2.37 -3.18
CA LEU A 205 7.45 2.74 -4.54
C LEU A 205 8.50 1.74 -5.05
N LYS A 206 8.10 0.89 -5.97
CA LYS A 206 8.95 -0.14 -6.60
C LYS A 206 9.59 0.42 -7.86
N VAL A 207 10.90 0.55 -7.85
CA VAL A 207 11.69 1.15 -8.93
C VAL A 207 12.44 0.06 -9.68
N LYS A 208 12.17 -0.08 -10.99
CA LYS A 208 12.86 -1.04 -11.85
C LYS A 208 14.18 -0.44 -12.32
N LYS A 209 15.30 -1.03 -11.89
CA LYS A 209 16.65 -0.64 -12.32
C LYS A 209 16.97 -1.16 -13.73
N GLU A 210 18.03 -0.61 -14.33
CA GLU A 210 18.53 -0.98 -15.66
C GLU A 210 18.94 -2.47 -15.75
N ASP A 211 19.39 -3.05 -14.65
CA ASP A 211 19.77 -4.46 -14.52
C ASP A 211 18.56 -5.40 -14.36
N GLY A 212 17.34 -4.84 -14.35
CA GLY A 212 16.08 -5.56 -14.17
C GLY A 212 15.70 -5.81 -12.71
N ASN A 213 16.58 -5.53 -11.75
CA ASN A 213 16.28 -5.65 -10.34
C ASN A 213 15.28 -4.58 -9.89
N ILE A 214 14.47 -4.91 -8.89
CA ILE A 214 13.54 -3.96 -8.27
C ILE A 214 14.20 -3.41 -7.00
N LEU A 215 14.18 -2.10 -6.86
CA LEU A 215 14.53 -1.39 -5.65
C LEU A 215 13.25 -0.88 -5.00
N ASP A 216 13.06 -1.24 -3.74
CA ASP A 216 11.86 -0.88 -2.97
C ASP A 216 12.16 0.35 -2.11
N PHE A 217 11.30 1.38 -2.21
CA PHE A 217 11.29 2.56 -1.36
C PHE A 217 10.01 2.58 -0.51
N PRO A 218 10.03 2.01 0.70
CA PRO A 218 8.90 2.12 1.62
C PRO A 218 8.66 3.58 2.03
N PHE A 219 7.40 4.01 1.98
CA PHE A 219 7.01 5.38 2.29
C PHE A 219 5.73 5.43 3.13
N ALA A 220 5.42 6.59 3.70
CA ALA A 220 4.11 6.93 4.25
C ALA A 220 3.55 8.13 3.47
N TYR A 221 2.26 8.11 3.16
CA TYR A 221 1.59 9.28 2.62
C TYR A 221 1.60 10.44 3.62
N THR A 222 1.57 11.66 3.11
CA THR A 222 1.31 12.87 3.89
C THR A 222 0.13 13.60 3.29
N ASP A 223 -0.33 14.67 3.90
CA ASP A 223 -1.35 15.56 3.35
C ASP A 223 -0.88 16.37 2.13
N LYS A 224 0.40 16.24 1.73
CA LYS A 224 1.03 17.00 0.64
C LYS A 224 1.86 16.15 -0.33
N GLY A 225 1.84 14.83 -0.20
CA GLY A 225 2.62 13.94 -1.03
C GLY A 225 2.99 12.65 -0.30
N LEU A 226 4.25 12.25 -0.35
CA LEU A 226 4.76 11.09 0.36
C LEU A 226 6.17 11.33 0.95
N ASP A 227 6.43 10.70 2.09
CA ASP A 227 7.72 10.68 2.77
C ASP A 227 8.30 9.28 2.74
N LEU A 228 9.53 9.10 2.25
CA LEU A 228 10.20 7.83 2.43
C LEU A 228 10.46 7.58 3.92
N LEU A 229 10.25 6.36 4.38
CA LEU A 229 10.53 5.98 5.78
C LEU A 229 12.01 6.08 6.12
N GLN A 230 12.84 5.93 5.10
CA GLN A 230 14.28 6.16 5.16
C GLN A 230 14.72 6.72 3.80
N ALA A 231 15.44 7.84 3.81
CA ALA A 231 16.05 8.37 2.60
C ALA A 231 17.05 7.35 2.03
N ASP A 232 17.07 7.21 0.72
CA ASP A 232 17.95 6.28 0.01
C ASP A 232 18.52 6.92 -1.26
N THR A 233 19.48 6.27 -1.90
CA THR A 233 20.22 6.84 -3.04
C THR A 233 19.96 6.04 -4.31
N LEU A 234 19.56 6.74 -5.39
CA LEU A 234 19.40 6.20 -6.73
C LEU A 234 20.14 7.10 -7.73
N ALA A 235 20.97 6.51 -8.60
CA ALA A 235 21.73 7.23 -9.61
C ALA A 235 22.53 8.45 -9.08
N GLY A 236 23.10 8.32 -7.85
CA GLY A 236 23.86 9.36 -7.18
C GLY A 236 23.03 10.51 -6.60
N LYS A 237 21.71 10.38 -6.56
CA LYS A 237 20.79 11.34 -5.94
C LYS A 237 20.14 10.74 -4.71
N THR A 238 20.07 11.49 -3.63
CA THR A 238 19.31 11.10 -2.43
C THR A 238 17.84 11.40 -2.65
N ILE A 239 16.97 10.42 -2.38
CA ILE A 239 15.53 10.54 -2.45
C ILE A 239 14.98 10.46 -1.03
N SER A 240 14.16 11.42 -0.63
CA SER A 240 13.62 11.53 0.73
C SER A 240 12.08 11.56 0.78
N GLY A 241 11.44 11.85 -0.34
CA GLY A 241 10.00 11.92 -0.49
C GLY A 241 9.61 12.92 -1.56
N PHE A 242 8.35 12.92 -1.97
CA PHE A 242 7.87 13.74 -3.06
C PHE A 242 6.73 14.67 -2.60
N LEU A 243 6.77 15.91 -3.05
CA LEU A 243 5.67 16.86 -2.91
C LEU A 243 4.75 16.75 -4.13
N TYR A 244 3.47 16.52 -3.88
CA TYR A 244 2.46 16.41 -4.93
C TYR A 244 2.25 17.74 -5.65
N SER A 245 2.14 17.69 -6.97
CA SER A 245 1.75 18.81 -7.83
C SER A 245 0.75 18.29 -8.86
N GLU A 246 -0.44 18.87 -8.90
CA GLU A 246 -1.49 18.43 -9.81
C GLU A 246 -1.10 18.67 -11.27
N GLY A 247 -1.18 17.61 -12.07
CA GLY A 247 -0.89 17.68 -13.52
C GLY A 247 0.58 17.73 -13.90
N GLU A 248 1.49 17.76 -12.92
CA GLU A 248 2.94 17.87 -13.12
C GLU A 248 3.69 16.66 -12.53
N ALA A 249 4.99 16.60 -12.80
CA ALA A 249 5.88 15.69 -12.07
C ALA A 249 6.13 16.21 -10.66
N TRP A 250 6.13 15.31 -9.68
CA TRP A 250 6.32 15.63 -8.26
C TRP A 250 7.79 15.66 -7.92
N ALA A 251 8.27 16.80 -7.42
CA ALA A 251 9.66 16.98 -7.05
C ALA A 251 9.98 16.33 -5.70
N ASP A 252 11.20 15.79 -5.56
CA ASP A 252 11.72 15.44 -4.22
C ASP A 252 11.80 16.68 -3.34
N LYS A 253 11.50 16.52 -2.06
CA LYS A 253 11.44 17.61 -1.06
C LYS A 253 12.72 18.42 -0.93
N ASN A 254 13.85 17.81 -1.22
CA ASN A 254 15.19 18.38 -1.00
C ASN A 254 15.96 18.60 -2.32
N ASP A 255 15.55 17.97 -3.44
CA ASP A 255 16.23 18.09 -4.73
C ASP A 255 15.22 18.12 -5.89
N ASN A 256 14.87 19.28 -6.38
CA ASN A 256 13.94 19.47 -7.50
C ASN A 256 14.39 18.80 -8.81
N SER A 257 15.66 18.36 -8.93
CA SER A 257 16.13 17.59 -10.08
C SER A 257 15.71 16.12 -10.05
N VAL A 258 15.19 15.65 -8.91
CA VAL A 258 14.60 14.32 -8.74
C VAL A 258 13.08 14.47 -8.84
N GLN A 259 12.47 13.76 -9.79
CA GLN A 259 11.05 13.94 -10.10
C GLN A 259 10.35 12.61 -10.28
N LEU A 260 9.14 12.48 -9.74
CA LEU A 260 8.25 11.35 -9.92
C LEU A 260 7.03 11.80 -10.73
N ALA A 261 6.89 11.30 -11.96
CA ALA A 261 5.81 11.64 -12.87
C ALA A 261 4.80 10.50 -12.98
N PRO A 262 3.48 10.76 -12.86
CA PRO A 262 2.46 9.77 -13.16
C PRO A 262 2.45 9.41 -14.66
N VAL A 263 2.27 8.13 -14.98
CA VAL A 263 2.19 7.65 -16.36
C VAL A 263 0.86 6.92 -16.54
N TYR A 264 0.01 7.52 -17.37
CA TYR A 264 -1.27 6.95 -17.76
C TYR A 264 -1.13 6.27 -19.12
N PRO A 265 -1.61 5.01 -19.28
CA PRO A 265 -1.57 4.34 -20.56
C PRO A 265 -2.49 5.05 -21.57
N PRO A 266 -2.20 4.93 -22.87
CA PRO A 266 -3.15 5.26 -23.92
C PRO A 266 -4.49 4.56 -23.72
N LEU A 267 -5.61 5.13 -24.21
CA LEU A 267 -6.95 4.57 -24.01
C LEU A 267 -7.06 3.13 -24.53
N SER A 268 -6.43 2.85 -25.66
CA SER A 268 -6.41 1.48 -26.24
C SER A 268 -5.69 0.48 -25.32
N GLU A 269 -4.57 0.86 -24.70
CA GLU A 269 -3.89 0.04 -23.70
C GLU A 269 -4.68 -0.04 -22.39
N ALA A 270 -5.24 1.08 -21.93
CA ALA A 270 -6.06 1.13 -20.70
C ALA A 270 -7.30 0.22 -20.80
N PHE A 271 -7.89 0.09 -21.99
CA PHE A 271 -9.02 -0.81 -22.21
C PHE A 271 -8.63 -2.28 -22.03
N VAL A 272 -7.53 -2.71 -22.60
CA VAL A 272 -7.15 -4.14 -22.54
C VAL A 272 -6.47 -4.53 -21.23
N THR A 273 -5.93 -3.58 -20.47
CA THR A 273 -5.28 -3.83 -19.17
C THR A 273 -6.20 -3.56 -17.98
N GLY A 274 -7.33 -2.90 -18.18
CA GLY A 274 -8.36 -2.67 -17.16
C GLY A 274 -9.49 -3.68 -17.24
N ASN A 275 -10.44 -3.61 -16.29
CA ASN A 275 -11.68 -4.39 -16.29
C ASN A 275 -12.85 -3.46 -16.60
N TRP A 276 -13.69 -3.87 -17.56
CA TRP A 276 -14.74 -3.03 -18.13
C TRP A 276 -16.03 -3.82 -18.32
N THR A 277 -17.10 -3.40 -17.66
CA THR A 277 -18.44 -4.00 -17.84
C THR A 277 -19.22 -3.22 -18.89
N LEU A 278 -19.84 -3.94 -19.85
CA LEU A 278 -20.69 -3.33 -20.87
C LEU A 278 -21.94 -2.74 -20.23
N SER A 279 -22.18 -1.44 -20.47
CA SER A 279 -23.37 -0.72 -20.01
C SER A 279 -24.46 -0.78 -21.09
N LEU A 280 -25.48 -1.61 -20.88
CA LEU A 280 -26.56 -1.79 -21.86
C LEU A 280 -27.35 -0.50 -22.09
N SER A 281 -27.64 0.24 -21.02
CA SER A 281 -28.45 1.47 -21.10
C SER A 281 -27.78 2.61 -21.87
N LYS A 282 -26.44 2.59 -21.97
CA LYS A 282 -25.63 3.61 -22.66
C LYS A 282 -25.17 3.16 -24.06
N SER A 283 -25.21 1.86 -24.34
CA SER A 283 -24.81 1.27 -25.62
C SER A 283 -25.90 1.39 -26.68
N SER A 284 -25.54 1.23 -27.96
CA SER A 284 -26.54 1.23 -29.03
C SER A 284 -27.58 0.13 -28.87
N THR A 285 -28.83 0.40 -29.30
CA THR A 285 -29.96 -0.51 -29.12
C THR A 285 -29.69 -1.91 -29.70
N ALA A 286 -28.98 -2.00 -30.81
CA ALA A 286 -28.62 -3.28 -31.43
C ALA A 286 -27.66 -4.09 -30.56
N VAL A 287 -26.63 -3.45 -29.98
CA VAL A 287 -25.69 -4.06 -29.04
C VAL A 287 -26.41 -4.51 -27.78
N ALA A 288 -27.14 -3.58 -27.14
CA ALA A 288 -27.86 -3.83 -25.90
C ALA A 288 -28.89 -4.97 -26.06
N GLY A 289 -29.66 -4.94 -27.14
CA GLY A 289 -30.66 -5.96 -27.43
C GLY A 289 -30.07 -7.37 -27.62
N LEU A 290 -28.95 -7.47 -28.34
CA LEU A 290 -28.26 -8.76 -28.53
C LEU A 290 -27.71 -9.32 -27.21
N TRP A 291 -27.00 -8.49 -26.43
CA TRP A 291 -26.41 -8.92 -25.16
C TRP A 291 -27.48 -9.31 -24.14
N LYS A 292 -28.57 -8.52 -24.07
CA LYS A 292 -29.70 -8.86 -23.21
C LYS A 292 -30.37 -10.16 -23.63
N ALA A 293 -30.59 -10.39 -24.92
CA ALA A 293 -31.20 -11.63 -25.41
C ALA A 293 -30.35 -12.87 -25.07
N ILE A 294 -29.01 -12.76 -25.11
CA ILE A 294 -28.09 -13.82 -24.71
C ILE A 294 -28.19 -14.07 -23.18
N ALA A 295 -28.20 -13.01 -22.38
CA ALA A 295 -28.33 -13.12 -20.95
C ALA A 295 -29.66 -13.75 -20.53
N ASP A 296 -30.79 -13.32 -21.14
CA ASP A 296 -32.13 -13.86 -20.90
C ASP A 296 -32.24 -15.34 -21.31
N LEU A 297 -31.60 -15.73 -22.43
CA LEU A 297 -31.52 -17.12 -22.88
C LEU A 297 -30.76 -17.99 -21.86
N ASN A 298 -29.62 -17.50 -21.37
CA ASN A 298 -28.86 -18.24 -20.39
C ASN A 298 -29.60 -18.36 -19.05
N ALA A 299 -30.23 -17.29 -18.57
CA ALA A 299 -31.05 -17.31 -17.34
C ALA A 299 -32.19 -18.31 -17.45
N LYS A 300 -32.90 -18.36 -18.60
CA LYS A 300 -33.97 -19.33 -18.87
C LYS A 300 -33.46 -20.79 -18.85
N ASN A 301 -32.22 -21.00 -19.22
CA ASN A 301 -31.59 -22.32 -19.21
C ASN A 301 -30.94 -22.68 -17.86
N GLY A 302 -31.13 -21.86 -16.82
CA GLY A 302 -30.55 -22.09 -15.48
C GLY A 302 -29.12 -21.55 -15.28
N TYR A 303 -28.64 -20.70 -16.18
CA TYR A 303 -27.31 -20.09 -16.12
C TYR A 303 -27.40 -18.55 -16.08
N PRO A 304 -28.02 -17.94 -15.03
CA PRO A 304 -28.11 -16.48 -14.95
C PRO A 304 -26.73 -15.85 -14.89
N VAL A 305 -26.58 -14.67 -15.52
CA VAL A 305 -25.32 -13.94 -15.51
C VAL A 305 -25.12 -13.28 -14.16
N VAL A 306 -24.05 -13.64 -13.45
CA VAL A 306 -23.63 -12.99 -12.21
C VAL A 306 -22.71 -11.81 -12.52
N TYR A 307 -21.74 -12.00 -13.42
CA TYR A 307 -20.97 -10.92 -14.00
C TYR A 307 -20.53 -11.23 -15.44
N ALA A 308 -20.26 -10.17 -16.19
CA ALA A 308 -19.64 -10.21 -17.51
C ALA A 308 -18.80 -8.95 -17.73
N TYR A 309 -17.49 -9.07 -17.83
CA TYR A 309 -16.62 -7.93 -18.05
C TYR A 309 -15.46 -8.29 -19.00
N PHE A 310 -14.97 -7.29 -19.71
CA PHE A 310 -13.77 -7.38 -20.54
C PHE A 310 -12.55 -6.94 -19.76
N GLY A 311 -11.44 -7.60 -19.97
CA GLY A 311 -10.17 -7.21 -19.36
C GLY A 311 -9.13 -8.31 -19.35
N THR A 312 -8.04 -8.01 -18.67
CA THR A 312 -6.98 -8.98 -18.33
C THR A 312 -7.14 -9.35 -16.86
N ASP A 313 -7.54 -10.56 -16.58
CA ASP A 313 -7.75 -11.06 -15.22
C ASP A 313 -6.62 -12.00 -14.83
N THR A 314 -5.96 -11.69 -13.72
CA THR A 314 -4.84 -12.51 -13.22
C THR A 314 -5.28 -13.91 -12.78
N GLU A 315 -6.56 -14.10 -12.43
CA GLU A 315 -7.12 -15.40 -12.06
C GLU A 315 -7.18 -16.34 -13.30
N PHE A 316 -7.47 -15.77 -14.48
CA PHE A 316 -7.54 -16.52 -15.75
C PHE A 316 -6.26 -16.42 -16.61
N GLY A 317 -5.21 -15.78 -16.08
CA GLY A 317 -3.94 -15.59 -16.78
C GLY A 317 -3.82 -14.24 -17.50
N PRO A 318 -2.74 -14.01 -18.24
CA PRO A 318 -2.38 -12.70 -18.78
C PRO A 318 -3.13 -12.31 -20.07
N ASN A 319 -4.09 -13.11 -20.53
CA ASN A 319 -4.78 -12.86 -21.78
C ASN A 319 -5.98 -11.93 -21.59
N PHE A 320 -6.14 -10.96 -22.51
CA PHE A 320 -7.36 -10.18 -22.61
C PHE A 320 -8.54 -11.06 -23.04
N GLY A 321 -9.71 -10.85 -22.46
CA GLY A 321 -10.90 -11.62 -22.80
C GLY A 321 -12.20 -11.10 -22.21
N LEU A 322 -13.27 -11.84 -22.45
CA LEU A 322 -14.57 -11.70 -21.79
C LEU A 322 -14.63 -12.69 -20.63
N SER A 323 -14.54 -12.20 -19.41
CA SER A 323 -14.68 -12.97 -18.17
C SER A 323 -16.13 -13.04 -17.78
N LEU A 324 -16.61 -14.23 -17.48
CA LEU A 324 -18.02 -14.54 -17.21
C LEU A 324 -18.17 -15.40 -15.96
N MET A 325 -19.17 -15.09 -15.15
CA MET A 325 -19.72 -16.01 -14.17
C MET A 325 -21.22 -16.22 -14.47
N LEU A 326 -21.56 -17.45 -14.76
CA LEU A 326 -22.93 -17.88 -15.09
C LEU A 326 -23.38 -18.86 -14.00
N ASP A 327 -24.33 -18.44 -13.15
CA ASP A 327 -24.66 -19.13 -11.90
C ASP A 327 -23.38 -19.28 -11.03
N ASN A 328 -22.84 -20.47 -10.87
CA ASN A 328 -21.62 -20.79 -10.14
C ASN A 328 -20.43 -21.21 -11.03
N LEU A 329 -20.61 -21.16 -12.35
CA LEU A 329 -19.57 -21.51 -13.32
C LEU A 329 -18.80 -20.27 -13.75
N VAL A 330 -17.48 -20.31 -13.65
CA VAL A 330 -16.60 -19.21 -14.04
C VAL A 330 -15.75 -19.58 -15.26
N GLY A 331 -15.40 -18.58 -16.07
CA GLY A 331 -14.50 -18.81 -17.20
C GLY A 331 -14.29 -17.55 -18.03
N GLN A 332 -13.22 -17.56 -18.83
CA GLN A 332 -12.86 -16.47 -19.73
C GLN A 332 -12.79 -16.93 -21.18
N ILE A 333 -13.39 -16.19 -22.07
CA ILE A 333 -13.23 -16.32 -23.52
C ILE A 333 -12.12 -15.39 -23.94
N ASN A 334 -10.95 -15.91 -24.30
CA ASN A 334 -9.81 -15.12 -24.72
C ASN A 334 -10.02 -14.49 -26.08
N ILE A 335 -9.72 -13.21 -26.21
CA ILE A 335 -9.93 -12.40 -27.42
C ILE A 335 -8.60 -11.81 -27.88
N GLY A 336 -8.26 -12.05 -29.15
CA GLY A 336 -7.11 -11.43 -29.79
C GLY A 336 -7.40 -9.97 -30.15
N TYR A 337 -6.39 -9.13 -30.02
CA TYR A 337 -6.47 -7.72 -30.37
C TYR A 337 -5.15 -7.18 -30.94
N THR A 338 -5.24 -6.03 -31.58
CA THR A 338 -4.10 -5.20 -32.00
C THR A 338 -4.35 -3.76 -31.58
N LEU A 339 -3.41 -3.15 -30.87
CA LEU A 339 -3.41 -1.72 -30.57
C LEU A 339 -2.94 -0.98 -31.84
N VAL A 340 -3.84 -0.26 -32.51
CA VAL A 340 -3.56 0.46 -33.76
C VAL A 340 -2.86 1.79 -33.47
N ASP A 341 -3.43 2.53 -32.52
CA ASP A 341 -2.88 3.79 -31.99
C ASP A 341 -3.39 4.03 -30.54
N ALA A 342 -3.15 5.21 -30.01
CA ALA A 342 -3.52 5.58 -28.63
C ALA A 342 -5.03 5.46 -28.31
N GLU A 343 -5.88 5.60 -29.33
CA GLU A 343 -7.34 5.63 -29.21
C GLU A 343 -8.04 4.59 -30.09
N THR A 344 -7.30 3.68 -30.75
CA THR A 344 -7.86 2.74 -31.72
C THR A 344 -7.39 1.33 -31.46
N ILE A 345 -8.35 0.40 -31.41
CA ILE A 345 -8.11 -1.04 -31.20
C ILE A 345 -8.82 -1.87 -32.28
N THR A 346 -8.20 -2.95 -32.70
CA THR A 346 -8.81 -3.98 -33.57
C THR A 346 -8.93 -5.29 -32.80
N PHE A 347 -10.13 -5.85 -32.71
CA PHE A 347 -10.37 -7.19 -32.21
C PHE A 347 -10.27 -8.21 -33.34
N THR A 348 -9.47 -9.27 -33.16
CA THR A 348 -9.09 -10.17 -34.26
C THR A 348 -9.74 -11.54 -34.19
N GLY A 349 -10.40 -11.87 -33.09
CA GLY A 349 -11.10 -13.14 -32.95
C GLY A 349 -10.92 -13.80 -31.58
N LYS A 350 -11.61 -14.92 -31.39
CA LYS A 350 -11.39 -15.79 -30.23
C LYS A 350 -10.04 -16.50 -30.38
N THR A 351 -9.18 -16.40 -29.36
CA THR A 351 -7.86 -17.05 -29.35
C THR A 351 -7.79 -18.26 -28.42
N GLY A 352 -8.76 -18.43 -27.52
CA GLY A 352 -8.79 -19.53 -26.57
C GLY A 352 -9.93 -19.39 -25.57
N GLY A 353 -9.83 -20.14 -24.48
CA GLY A 353 -10.73 -20.03 -23.33
C GLY A 353 -10.15 -20.75 -22.13
N VAL A 354 -10.38 -20.19 -20.95
CA VAL A 354 -9.92 -20.70 -19.65
C VAL A 354 -11.16 -21.14 -18.86
N GLU A 355 -11.03 -22.18 -18.05
CA GLU A 355 -12.12 -22.80 -17.30
C GLU A 355 -13.31 -23.09 -18.24
N TYR A 356 -14.52 -22.64 -17.89
CA TYR A 356 -15.72 -22.83 -18.73
C TYR A 356 -15.79 -21.93 -19.97
N GLY A 357 -14.81 -21.06 -20.24
CA GLY A 357 -14.85 -20.08 -21.32
C GLY A 357 -15.13 -20.68 -22.71
N ASN A 358 -14.56 -21.87 -23.04
CA ASN A 358 -14.85 -22.56 -24.30
C ASN A 358 -16.31 -23.07 -24.38
N ALA A 359 -16.87 -23.56 -23.27
CA ALA A 359 -18.26 -24.00 -23.19
C ALA A 359 -19.23 -22.79 -23.29
N PHE A 360 -18.93 -21.70 -22.61
CA PHE A 360 -19.71 -20.46 -22.73
C PHE A 360 -19.78 -19.98 -24.19
N TYR A 361 -18.63 -19.96 -24.88
CA TYR A 361 -18.57 -19.57 -26.28
C TYR A 361 -19.42 -20.46 -27.20
N SER A 362 -19.27 -21.79 -27.11
CA SER A 362 -19.84 -22.73 -28.07
C SER A 362 -21.23 -23.23 -27.71
N GLN A 363 -21.55 -23.38 -26.40
CA GLN A 363 -22.77 -24.04 -25.93
C GLN A 363 -23.80 -23.05 -25.38
N LEU A 364 -23.35 -21.92 -24.80
CA LEU A 364 -24.21 -20.93 -24.14
C LEU A 364 -24.34 -19.63 -24.96
N ALA A 365 -24.13 -19.70 -26.26
CA ALA A 365 -24.36 -18.65 -27.26
C ALA A 365 -23.52 -17.38 -27.11
N TRP A 366 -22.51 -17.34 -26.22
CA TRP A 366 -21.66 -16.15 -26.04
C TRP A 366 -20.80 -15.82 -27.26
N LYS A 367 -20.63 -16.75 -28.22
CA LYS A 367 -20.08 -16.43 -29.55
C LYS A 367 -20.83 -15.30 -30.25
N ASN A 368 -22.16 -15.22 -30.04
CA ASN A 368 -22.99 -14.19 -30.65
C ASN A 368 -22.74 -12.79 -30.02
N ALA A 369 -22.44 -12.74 -28.72
CA ALA A 369 -22.03 -11.49 -28.08
C ALA A 369 -20.76 -10.91 -28.70
N LEU A 370 -19.82 -11.78 -29.08
CA LEU A 370 -18.57 -11.33 -29.71
C LEU A 370 -18.74 -10.81 -31.14
N THR A 371 -19.89 -11.03 -31.80
CA THR A 371 -20.19 -10.41 -33.10
C THR A 371 -20.32 -8.90 -33.00
N THR A 372 -20.55 -8.34 -31.80
CA THR A 372 -20.49 -6.89 -31.58
C THR A 372 -19.06 -6.33 -31.60
N LEU A 373 -18.06 -7.16 -31.31
CA LEU A 373 -16.63 -6.83 -31.44
C LEU A 373 -16.10 -7.15 -32.85
N MET A 374 -16.66 -8.16 -33.49
CA MET A 374 -16.23 -8.70 -34.78
C MET A 374 -17.45 -8.86 -35.70
N PRO A 375 -17.95 -7.74 -36.26
CA PRO A 375 -19.12 -7.77 -37.16
C PRO A 375 -18.88 -8.66 -38.37
N GLY A 376 -19.82 -9.55 -38.66
CA GLY A 376 -19.68 -10.50 -39.75
C GLY A 376 -18.65 -11.61 -39.54
N ASN A 377 -18.15 -11.77 -38.31
CA ASN A 377 -17.01 -12.63 -37.91
C ASN A 377 -15.66 -12.21 -38.52
N GLU A 378 -15.56 -10.99 -38.99
CA GLU A 378 -14.31 -10.36 -39.45
C GLU A 378 -13.71 -9.47 -38.36
N PRO A 379 -12.40 -9.19 -38.37
CA PRO A 379 -11.79 -8.27 -37.42
C PRO A 379 -12.51 -6.94 -37.35
N GLY A 380 -12.87 -6.51 -36.15
CA GLY A 380 -13.58 -5.24 -35.92
C GLY A 380 -12.67 -4.17 -35.33
N THR A 381 -12.58 -3.02 -35.99
CA THR A 381 -11.78 -1.88 -35.52
C THR A 381 -12.68 -0.84 -34.86
N TYR A 382 -12.24 -0.34 -33.70
CA TYR A 382 -13.01 0.57 -32.86
C TYR A 382 -12.19 1.78 -32.46
N LYS A 383 -12.81 2.96 -32.56
CA LYS A 383 -12.29 4.17 -31.97
C LYS A 383 -12.77 4.28 -30.54
N ILE A 384 -11.85 4.58 -29.61
CA ILE A 384 -12.11 4.68 -28.18
C ILE A 384 -12.19 6.16 -27.79
N LYS A 385 -13.25 6.53 -27.08
CA LYS A 385 -13.37 7.77 -26.33
C LYS A 385 -13.57 7.43 -24.85
N ALA A 386 -13.19 8.32 -23.97
CA ALA A 386 -13.37 8.16 -22.54
C ALA A 386 -13.88 9.44 -21.88
N ASN A 387 -14.50 9.31 -20.72
CA ASN A 387 -14.95 10.46 -19.94
C ASN A 387 -13.80 11.25 -19.31
N ALA A 388 -12.59 10.66 -19.23
CA ALA A 388 -11.38 11.32 -18.78
C ALA A 388 -10.15 10.70 -19.47
N THR A 389 -9.10 11.50 -19.67
CA THR A 389 -7.81 11.01 -20.22
C THR A 389 -6.96 10.28 -19.17
N LYS A 390 -7.19 10.58 -17.90
CA LYS A 390 -6.52 9.94 -16.76
C LYS A 390 -7.55 9.12 -15.99
N ASN A 391 -7.23 7.86 -15.73
CA ASN A 391 -8.09 6.94 -14.97
C ASN A 391 -9.57 6.98 -15.36
N PRO A 392 -9.91 6.77 -16.64
CA PRO A 392 -11.28 6.82 -17.09
C PRO A 392 -12.14 5.83 -16.31
N THR A 393 -13.35 6.25 -15.97
CA THR A 393 -14.39 5.41 -15.38
C THR A 393 -15.44 4.94 -16.39
N GLU A 394 -15.40 5.54 -17.59
CA GLU A 394 -16.26 5.18 -18.71
C GLU A 394 -15.47 5.26 -20.01
N MET A 395 -15.64 4.25 -20.86
CA MET A 395 -15.11 4.23 -22.22
C MET A 395 -16.19 3.91 -23.24
N THR A 396 -16.17 4.60 -24.37
CA THR A 396 -17.06 4.36 -25.52
C THR A 396 -16.24 3.85 -26.69
N LEU A 397 -16.59 2.67 -27.19
CA LEU A 397 -16.03 2.06 -28.40
C LEU A 397 -17.03 2.23 -29.56
N THR A 398 -16.64 2.91 -30.61
CA THR A 398 -17.44 3.08 -31.83
C THR A 398 -16.76 2.35 -32.98
N ASN A 399 -17.50 1.46 -33.67
CA ASN A 399 -16.95 0.73 -34.81
C ASN A 399 -16.63 1.68 -35.95
N THR A 400 -15.45 1.56 -36.57
CA THR A 400 -14.96 2.48 -37.59
C THR A 400 -15.61 2.30 -38.97
N THR A 401 -16.25 1.15 -39.23
CA THR A 401 -16.95 0.85 -40.49
C THR A 401 -18.47 0.89 -40.37
N ASN A 402 -18.99 0.83 -39.14
CA ASN A 402 -20.42 0.92 -38.83
C ASN A 402 -20.65 1.69 -37.53
N ASP A 403 -20.88 2.97 -37.60
CA ASP A 403 -21.07 3.89 -36.48
C ASP A 403 -22.33 3.64 -35.65
N ASN A 404 -23.25 2.73 -36.11
CA ASN A 404 -24.37 2.25 -35.33
C ASN A 404 -23.97 1.19 -34.30
N ILE A 405 -22.77 0.63 -34.38
CA ILE A 405 -22.23 -0.28 -33.35
C ILE A 405 -21.44 0.55 -32.35
N VAL A 406 -22.10 0.91 -31.26
CA VAL A 406 -21.54 1.67 -30.16
C VAL A 406 -21.66 0.86 -28.89
N MET A 407 -20.54 0.64 -28.22
CA MET A 407 -20.44 -0.03 -26.93
C MET A 407 -19.92 0.95 -25.90
N VAL A 408 -20.64 1.12 -24.82
CA VAL A 408 -20.21 1.93 -23.67
C VAL A 408 -19.89 1.00 -22.51
N PHE A 409 -18.78 1.22 -21.87
CA PHE A 409 -18.26 0.41 -20.79
C PHE A 409 -18.06 1.24 -19.54
N ASP A 410 -18.54 0.74 -18.42
CA ASP A 410 -18.25 1.26 -17.08
C ASP A 410 -17.07 0.48 -16.47
N LYS A 411 -16.18 1.18 -15.75
CA LYS A 411 -14.98 0.59 -15.14
C LYS A 411 -15.33 -0.42 -14.06
N GLY A 412 -14.63 -1.55 -14.07
CA GLY A 412 -14.72 -2.58 -13.05
C GLY A 412 -15.63 -3.75 -13.41
N GLN A 413 -15.73 -4.68 -12.46
CA GLN A 413 -16.62 -5.81 -12.49
C GLN A 413 -17.93 -5.43 -11.80
N ILE A 414 -19.02 -5.35 -12.55
CA ILE A 414 -20.35 -5.04 -12.03
C ILE A 414 -21.15 -6.32 -11.90
N LEU A 415 -21.76 -6.54 -10.75
CA LEU A 415 -22.65 -7.69 -10.51
C LEU A 415 -24.01 -7.45 -11.15
N ASN A 416 -24.57 -8.51 -11.75
CA ASN A 416 -25.87 -8.51 -12.45
C ASN A 416 -25.99 -7.36 -13.48
N PRO A 417 -25.03 -7.22 -14.43
CA PRO A 417 -24.95 -6.04 -15.30
C PRO A 417 -26.08 -5.92 -16.30
N PHE A 418 -26.95 -6.94 -16.41
CA PHE A 418 -28.06 -7.02 -17.38
C PHE A 418 -29.45 -6.97 -16.74
N ASN A 419 -29.51 -6.75 -15.42
CA ASN A 419 -30.76 -6.60 -14.67
C ASN A 419 -31.19 -5.13 -14.57
#